data_9d3ae32d944df61401b1b414383ee6df
#
_entry.id   9d3ae32d944df61401b1b414383ee6df
#
_cell.length_a   1.000
_cell.length_b   1.000
_cell.length_c   1.000
_cell.angle_alpha   90.00
_cell.angle_beta   90.00
_cell.angle_gamma   90.00
#
_symmetry.space_group_name_H-M   'P 1'
#
loop_
_entity.id
_entity.type
_entity.pdbx_description
1 polymer ?
#
loop_
_entity_poly.entity_id
_entity_poly.type
_entity_poly.pdbx_seq_one_letter_code
_entity_poly.pdbx_strand_id
1 'polypeptide(L)'
;MVLVSIAPFASTRILFLVAAFSALSIATCFADSLLVTAKKTPYDHQMARIQPVLNAPTSVQHSGLPLSLVNQWIGELRAIPYSYSMEWKRPSEVAHAPATDCKGKAVALYQRMRENGARNLRLVIGRRTPMSRSTHTWIEWTSASVTFVLDPTINWVAQAVNEIPENSYVPYYAFAGSRKYRAAAATSLYARL
;
A
#
# COMPACT_ATOMS: atom_id res chain seq x y z
N MET A 1 90.34 -6.26 8.02
CA MET A 1 89.49 -7.27 8.62
C MET A 1 88.45 -6.50 9.44
N VAL A 2 87.25 -6.27 8.87
CA VAL A 2 86.24 -5.41 9.45
C VAL A 2 85.07 -6.31 9.81
N LEU A 3 84.77 -6.39 11.11
CA LEU A 3 83.66 -7.14 11.67
C LEU A 3 82.40 -6.27 11.59
N VAL A 4 81.42 -6.69 10.81
CA VAL A 4 80.12 -6.09 10.75
C VAL A 4 79.23 -6.80 11.75
N SER A 5 78.79 -6.06 12.75
CA SER A 5 77.82 -6.51 13.77
C SER A 5 76.41 -6.37 13.23
N ILE A 6 75.67 -7.47 13.21
CA ILE A 6 74.28 -7.49 12.76
C ILE A 6 73.42 -7.46 14.04
N ALA A 7 72.64 -6.37 14.23
CA ALA A 7 71.64 -6.24 15.28
C ALA A 7 70.32 -6.92 14.86
N PRO A 8 69.60 -7.58 15.79
CA PRO A 8 68.33 -8.26 15.47
C PRO A 8 67.17 -7.26 15.38
N PHE A 9 66.41 -7.40 14.32
CA PHE A 9 65.12 -6.67 14.10
C PHE A 9 64.10 -7.11 15.13
N ALA A 10 63.65 -6.17 15.94
CA ALA A 10 62.48 -6.35 16.83
C ALA A 10 61.19 -6.35 16.01
N SER A 11 60.50 -7.50 16.04
CA SER A 11 59.23 -7.71 15.36
C SER A 11 58.12 -7.02 16.12
N THR A 12 57.72 -5.84 15.69
CA THR A 12 56.56 -5.13 16.27
C THR A 12 55.27 -5.76 15.75
N ARG A 13 54.58 -6.55 16.59
CA ARG A 13 53.27 -7.08 16.34
C ARG A 13 52.24 -5.96 16.41
N ILE A 14 51.78 -5.46 15.26
CA ILE A 14 50.65 -4.57 15.18
C ILE A 14 49.37 -5.36 15.39
N LEU A 15 48.75 -5.14 16.56
CA LEU A 15 47.44 -5.68 16.90
C LEU A 15 46.37 -4.86 16.15
N PHE A 16 45.84 -5.43 15.05
CA PHE A 16 44.64 -4.85 14.40
C PHE A 16 43.43 -5.16 15.29
N LEU A 17 42.97 -4.14 16.03
CA LEU A 17 41.69 -4.12 16.69
C LEU A 17 40.62 -3.93 15.60
N VAL A 18 40.02 -5.04 15.16
CA VAL A 18 38.83 -5.00 14.30
C VAL A 18 37.66 -4.62 15.19
N ALA A 19 37.32 -3.33 15.20
CA ALA A 19 36.08 -2.84 15.78
C ALA A 19 34.92 -3.32 14.88
N ALA A 20 34.25 -4.39 15.31
CA ALA A 20 33.01 -4.82 14.70
C ALA A 20 31.92 -3.76 14.98
N PHE A 21 31.73 -2.85 14.05
CA PHE A 21 30.56 -1.98 14.03
C PHE A 21 29.35 -2.87 13.71
N SER A 22 28.68 -3.35 14.75
CA SER A 22 27.34 -3.92 14.62
C SER A 22 26.41 -2.77 14.17
N ALA A 23 26.19 -2.69 12.86
CA ALA A 23 25.14 -1.85 12.31
C ALA A 23 23.81 -2.40 12.85
N LEU A 24 23.33 -1.79 13.93
CA LEU A 24 21.98 -1.97 14.43
C LEU A 24 21.05 -1.40 13.35
N SER A 25 20.61 -2.26 12.44
CA SER A 25 19.54 -1.91 11.50
C SER A 25 18.32 -1.62 12.36
N ILE A 26 18.09 -0.33 12.65
CA ILE A 26 16.82 0.15 13.15
C ILE A 26 15.86 -0.10 11.99
N ALA A 27 15.20 -1.27 12.01
CA ALA A 27 14.01 -1.48 11.22
C ALA A 27 13.02 -0.40 11.70
N THR A 28 12.92 0.68 10.94
CA THR A 28 11.83 1.63 11.06
C THR A 28 10.57 0.82 10.78
N CYS A 29 9.97 0.32 11.86
CA CYS A 29 8.66 -0.28 11.84
C CYS A 29 7.72 0.90 11.53
N PHE A 30 7.61 1.24 10.23
CA PHE A 30 6.47 1.98 9.78
C PHE A 30 5.27 1.19 10.30
N ALA A 31 4.37 1.86 10.99
CA ALA A 31 3.12 1.28 11.41
C ALA A 31 2.31 0.94 10.13
N ASP A 32 2.76 -0.09 9.44
CA ASP A 32 1.92 -0.86 8.55
C ASP A 32 0.76 -1.24 9.46
N SER A 33 -0.37 -0.55 9.29
CA SER A 33 -1.54 -0.83 10.10
C SER A 33 -1.81 -2.31 9.92
N LEU A 34 -1.48 -3.08 10.96
CA LEU A 34 -1.39 -4.53 10.88
C LEU A 34 -2.77 -5.05 10.47
N LEU A 35 -2.89 -5.42 9.19
CA LEU A 35 -4.11 -5.99 8.64
C LEU A 35 -4.15 -7.48 8.96
N VAL A 36 -5.05 -7.88 9.83
CA VAL A 36 -5.28 -9.28 10.17
C VAL A 36 -6.45 -9.85 9.38
N THR A 37 -6.35 -11.13 9.00
CA THR A 37 -7.42 -11.81 8.26
C THR A 37 -8.73 -11.78 9.03
N ALA A 38 -9.84 -11.48 8.35
CA ALA A 38 -11.17 -11.43 8.90
C ALA A 38 -12.10 -12.43 8.20
N LYS A 39 -12.91 -13.15 8.97
CA LYS A 39 -13.94 -14.05 8.41
C LYS A 39 -15.16 -13.28 7.91
N LYS A 40 -15.56 -12.22 8.63
CA LYS A 40 -16.72 -11.36 8.32
C LYS A 40 -16.33 -9.90 8.50
N THR A 41 -16.96 -9.03 7.71
CA THR A 41 -16.85 -7.57 7.81
C THR A 41 -18.25 -6.94 7.68
N PRO A 42 -18.46 -5.71 8.16
CA PRO A 42 -19.71 -4.98 7.95
C PRO A 42 -20.04 -4.72 6.47
N TYR A 43 -19.05 -4.87 5.60
CA TYR A 43 -19.16 -4.58 4.17
C TYR A 43 -19.40 -5.81 3.30
N ASP A 44 -19.62 -6.99 3.88
CA ASP A 44 -19.74 -8.23 3.11
C ASP A 44 -20.87 -8.20 2.09
N HIS A 45 -22.01 -7.62 2.45
CA HIS A 45 -23.14 -7.47 1.53
C HIS A 45 -22.79 -6.55 0.35
N GLN A 46 -22.15 -5.41 0.61
CA GLN A 46 -21.73 -4.46 -0.41
C GLN A 46 -20.64 -5.05 -1.31
N MET A 47 -19.68 -5.79 -0.71
CA MET A 47 -18.61 -6.44 -1.46
C MET A 47 -19.12 -7.53 -2.38
N ALA A 48 -20.22 -8.20 -2.05
CA ALA A 48 -20.83 -9.20 -2.93
C ALA A 48 -21.15 -8.64 -4.32
N ARG A 49 -21.57 -7.37 -4.43
CA ARG A 49 -21.88 -6.69 -5.69
C ARG A 49 -20.65 -6.53 -6.60
N ILE A 50 -19.48 -6.28 -6.02
CA ILE A 50 -18.22 -6.06 -6.74
C ILE A 50 -17.26 -7.27 -6.66
N GLN A 51 -17.71 -8.37 -6.08
CA GLN A 51 -16.89 -9.58 -5.94
C GLN A 51 -16.32 -10.09 -7.29
N PRO A 52 -17.07 -10.05 -8.41
CA PRO A 52 -16.50 -10.40 -9.72
C PRO A 52 -15.29 -9.54 -10.12
N VAL A 53 -15.30 -8.25 -9.75
CA VAL A 53 -14.18 -7.32 -10.01
C VAL A 53 -12.98 -7.67 -9.11
N LEU A 54 -13.22 -7.90 -7.83
CA LEU A 54 -12.15 -8.26 -6.89
C LEU A 54 -11.47 -9.59 -7.26
N ASN A 55 -12.25 -10.55 -7.75
CA ASN A 55 -11.79 -11.88 -8.14
C ASN A 55 -11.35 -11.97 -9.62
N ALA A 56 -11.44 -10.88 -10.39
CA ALA A 56 -11.07 -10.90 -11.80
C ALA A 56 -9.66 -11.50 -11.97
N PRO A 57 -9.49 -12.45 -12.89
CA PRO A 57 -8.18 -13.02 -13.15
C PRO A 57 -7.23 -11.93 -13.64
N THR A 58 -5.97 -12.05 -13.29
CA THR A 58 -4.94 -11.19 -13.86
C THR A 58 -4.65 -11.69 -15.27
N SER A 59 -5.16 -11.01 -16.28
CA SER A 59 -5.21 -11.51 -17.65
C SER A 59 -3.87 -11.48 -18.40
N VAL A 60 -2.85 -10.82 -17.89
CA VAL A 60 -1.60 -10.63 -18.64
C VAL A 60 -0.38 -10.94 -17.79
N GLN A 61 0.52 -11.74 -18.34
CA GLN A 61 1.88 -11.94 -17.83
C GLN A 61 2.79 -10.81 -18.33
N HIS A 62 2.52 -9.57 -17.98
CA HIS A 62 3.47 -8.49 -18.25
C HIS A 62 4.42 -8.31 -17.06
N SER A 63 5.66 -8.06 -17.38
CA SER A 63 6.72 -7.71 -16.42
C SER A 63 6.49 -6.29 -15.85
N GLY A 64 5.55 -6.19 -14.92
CA GLY A 64 5.28 -4.94 -14.18
C GLY A 64 4.35 -3.98 -14.92
N LEU A 65 3.39 -3.44 -14.18
CA LEU A 65 2.52 -2.35 -14.63
C LEU A 65 3.26 -1.01 -14.46
N PRO A 66 3.44 -0.20 -15.54
CA PRO A 66 4.11 1.09 -15.42
C PRO A 66 3.35 2.06 -14.52
N LEU A 67 4.05 2.71 -13.59
CA LEU A 67 3.46 3.68 -12.67
C LEU A 67 2.86 4.88 -13.43
N SER A 68 3.46 5.29 -14.56
CA SER A 68 2.94 6.35 -15.44
C SER A 68 1.54 6.04 -15.95
N LEU A 69 1.28 4.79 -16.34
CA LEU A 69 -0.04 4.37 -16.80
C LEU A 69 -1.06 4.35 -15.66
N VAL A 70 -0.65 3.93 -14.47
CA VAL A 70 -1.50 4.01 -13.26
C VAL A 70 -1.85 5.46 -12.94
N ASN A 71 -0.88 6.38 -13.02
CA ASN A 71 -1.10 7.80 -12.78
C ASN A 71 -2.06 8.42 -13.82
N GLN A 72 -1.94 8.01 -15.08
CA GLN A 72 -2.90 8.41 -16.12
C GLN A 72 -4.33 8.00 -15.73
N TRP A 73 -4.55 6.76 -15.32
CA TRP A 73 -5.88 6.27 -14.90
C TRP A 73 -6.40 6.97 -13.65
N ILE A 74 -5.53 7.29 -12.69
CA ILE A 74 -5.88 8.09 -11.52
C ILE A 74 -6.41 9.45 -11.98
N GLY A 75 -5.68 10.14 -12.88
CA GLY A 75 -6.09 11.44 -13.42
C GLY A 75 -7.43 11.39 -14.17
N GLU A 76 -7.63 10.38 -15.03
CA GLU A 76 -8.89 10.17 -15.76
C GLU A 76 -10.08 9.98 -14.81
N LEU A 77 -9.92 9.12 -13.80
CA LEU A 77 -10.98 8.86 -12.81
C LEU A 77 -11.22 10.07 -11.89
N ARG A 78 -10.16 10.81 -11.56
CA ARG A 78 -10.27 12.02 -10.76
C ARG A 78 -11.07 13.08 -11.50
N ALA A 79 -10.93 13.21 -12.80
CA ALA A 79 -11.67 14.16 -13.63
C ALA A 79 -13.20 13.94 -13.63
N ILE A 80 -13.66 12.71 -13.32
CA ILE A 80 -15.10 12.45 -13.17
C ILE A 80 -15.62 13.22 -11.95
N PRO A 81 -16.71 14.02 -12.09
CA PRO A 81 -17.32 14.74 -10.99
C PRO A 81 -17.66 13.82 -9.80
N TYR A 82 -17.58 14.37 -8.58
CA TYR A 82 -17.94 13.60 -7.38
C TYR A 82 -19.44 13.71 -7.09
N SER A 83 -20.07 12.55 -6.89
CA SER A 83 -21.43 12.46 -6.37
C SER A 83 -21.54 11.23 -5.47
N TYR A 84 -21.89 11.45 -4.21
CA TYR A 84 -22.05 10.37 -3.24
C TYR A 84 -23.18 9.43 -3.63
N SER A 85 -22.94 8.12 -3.45
CA SER A 85 -23.91 7.05 -3.60
C SER A 85 -23.84 6.10 -2.41
N MET A 86 -24.95 5.54 -1.98
CA MET A 86 -24.93 4.44 -1.01
C MET A 86 -24.46 3.13 -1.64
N GLU A 87 -24.66 2.98 -2.94
CA GLU A 87 -24.33 1.76 -3.66
C GLU A 87 -22.86 1.73 -4.11
N TRP A 88 -22.31 0.52 -4.16
CA TRP A 88 -21.03 0.22 -4.77
C TRP A 88 -21.23 -0.02 -6.27
N LYS A 89 -20.87 0.96 -7.08
CA LYS A 89 -20.98 0.88 -8.54
C LYS A 89 -19.95 -0.08 -9.11
N ARG A 90 -20.36 -0.86 -10.11
CA ARG A 90 -19.45 -1.65 -10.96
C ARG A 90 -18.72 -0.72 -11.94
N PRO A 91 -17.55 -1.12 -12.47
CA PRO A 91 -16.80 -0.29 -13.41
C PRO A 91 -17.60 0.10 -14.67
N SER A 92 -18.44 -0.79 -15.19
CA SER A 92 -19.32 -0.51 -16.33
C SER A 92 -20.35 0.61 -16.01
N GLU A 93 -20.82 0.65 -14.77
CA GLU A 93 -21.75 1.71 -14.31
C GLU A 93 -21.02 3.04 -14.12
N VAL A 94 -19.74 3.00 -13.70
CA VAL A 94 -18.88 4.20 -13.57
C VAL A 94 -18.55 4.78 -14.93
N ALA A 95 -18.25 3.96 -15.92
CA ALA A 95 -17.89 4.39 -17.28
C ALA A 95 -18.98 5.22 -17.96
N HIS A 96 -20.24 5.03 -17.59
CA HIS A 96 -21.39 5.74 -18.19
C HIS A 96 -22.01 6.76 -17.22
N ALA A 97 -21.46 6.93 -16.01
CA ALA A 97 -22.00 7.83 -15.02
C ALA A 97 -21.46 9.25 -15.21
N PRO A 98 -22.32 10.29 -15.15
CA PRO A 98 -21.85 11.67 -15.20
C PRO A 98 -21.07 12.07 -13.93
N ALA A 99 -21.26 11.34 -12.84
CA ALA A 99 -20.57 11.54 -11.58
C ALA A 99 -20.49 10.23 -10.78
N THR A 100 -19.47 10.10 -9.92
CA THR A 100 -19.29 8.92 -9.06
C THR A 100 -18.54 9.30 -7.78
N ASP A 101 -18.63 8.44 -6.76
CA ASP A 101 -17.96 8.66 -5.48
C ASP A 101 -16.61 7.92 -5.39
N CYS A 102 -15.97 7.99 -4.21
CA CYS A 102 -14.68 7.34 -3.95
C CYS A 102 -14.74 5.83 -4.19
N LYS A 103 -15.85 5.17 -3.85
CA LYS A 103 -16.02 3.72 -4.04
C LYS A 103 -16.00 3.36 -5.52
N GLY A 104 -16.82 4.04 -6.33
CA GLY A 104 -16.89 3.78 -7.76
C GLY A 104 -15.54 4.03 -8.45
N LYS A 105 -14.87 5.14 -8.15
CA LYS A 105 -13.55 5.45 -8.71
C LYS A 105 -12.50 4.39 -8.33
N ALA A 106 -12.45 3.99 -7.04
CA ALA A 106 -11.51 2.98 -6.59
C ALA A 106 -11.78 1.60 -7.22
N VAL A 107 -13.04 1.18 -7.34
CA VAL A 107 -13.41 -0.11 -7.98
C VAL A 107 -13.06 -0.10 -9.47
N ALA A 108 -13.30 1.01 -10.17
CA ALA A 108 -12.94 1.14 -11.59
C ALA A 108 -11.41 1.09 -11.79
N LEU A 109 -10.63 1.76 -10.94
CA LEU A 109 -9.18 1.68 -10.97
C LEU A 109 -8.68 0.27 -10.67
N TYR A 110 -9.26 -0.39 -9.65
CA TYR A 110 -8.90 -1.76 -9.27
C TYR A 110 -9.06 -2.73 -10.46
N GLN A 111 -10.18 -2.65 -11.19
CA GLN A 111 -10.41 -3.48 -12.37
C GLN A 111 -9.35 -3.20 -13.45
N ARG A 112 -9.15 -1.95 -13.84
CA ARG A 112 -8.14 -1.58 -14.86
C ARG A 112 -6.76 -2.13 -14.52
N MET A 113 -6.35 -1.99 -13.27
CA MET A 113 -5.06 -2.49 -12.81
C MET A 113 -4.98 -4.03 -12.88
N ARG A 114 -6.03 -4.74 -12.46
CA ARG A 114 -6.10 -6.22 -12.53
C ARG A 114 -6.03 -6.70 -13.96
N GLU A 115 -6.78 -6.11 -14.87
CA GLU A 115 -6.81 -6.45 -16.30
C GLU A 115 -5.45 -6.21 -16.96
N ASN A 116 -4.66 -5.27 -16.44
CA ASN A 116 -3.32 -4.96 -16.92
C ASN A 116 -2.18 -5.58 -16.09
N GLY A 117 -2.47 -6.65 -15.37
CA GLY A 117 -1.44 -7.50 -14.76
C GLY A 117 -1.02 -7.10 -13.35
N ALA A 118 -1.62 -6.09 -12.73
CA ALA A 118 -1.28 -5.73 -11.36
C ALA A 118 -1.60 -6.86 -10.38
N ARG A 119 -0.62 -7.15 -9.54
CA ARG A 119 -0.73 -8.09 -8.41
C ARG A 119 -0.66 -7.30 -7.11
N ASN A 120 -0.91 -7.95 -5.98
CA ASN A 120 -0.81 -7.36 -4.64
C ASN A 120 -1.63 -6.06 -4.49
N LEU A 121 -2.84 -6.06 -5.03
CA LEU A 121 -3.83 -5.00 -4.87
C LEU A 121 -4.73 -5.28 -3.67
N ARG A 122 -5.03 -4.24 -2.91
CA ARG A 122 -6.04 -4.23 -1.87
C ARG A 122 -6.99 -3.05 -2.09
N LEU A 123 -8.28 -3.31 -2.10
CA LEU A 123 -9.31 -2.28 -1.98
C LEU A 123 -9.51 -1.98 -0.50
N VAL A 124 -9.28 -0.76 -0.08
CA VAL A 124 -9.26 -0.37 1.34
C VAL A 124 -10.41 0.55 1.67
N ILE A 125 -11.05 0.30 2.80
CA ILE A 125 -12.07 1.15 3.40
C ILE A 125 -11.55 1.63 4.75
N GLY A 126 -11.54 2.93 4.97
CA GLY A 126 -11.04 3.52 6.21
C GLY A 126 -11.39 4.99 6.33
N ARG A 127 -10.56 5.75 6.98
CA ARG A 127 -10.63 7.22 7.03
C ARG A 127 -9.40 7.84 6.39
N ARG A 128 -9.59 8.95 5.70
CA ARG A 128 -8.47 9.66 5.13
C ARG A 128 -7.58 10.29 6.21
N THR A 129 -8.18 10.80 7.25
CA THR A 129 -7.51 11.28 8.46
C THR A 129 -8.30 10.83 9.69
N PRO A 130 -7.70 10.77 10.90
CA PRO A 130 -8.40 10.41 12.13
C PRO A 130 -9.62 11.30 12.41
N MET A 131 -9.57 12.56 11.97
CA MET A 131 -10.65 13.53 12.16
C MET A 131 -11.76 13.44 11.11
N SER A 132 -11.60 12.64 10.06
CA SER A 132 -12.63 12.47 9.04
C SER A 132 -13.89 11.83 9.63
N ARG A 133 -15.05 12.44 9.42
CA ARG A 133 -16.34 11.93 9.93
C ARG A 133 -16.92 10.81 9.06
N SER A 134 -16.53 10.75 7.80
CA SER A 134 -16.99 9.74 6.84
C SER A 134 -15.88 8.74 6.50
N THR A 135 -16.30 7.54 6.12
CA THR A 135 -15.39 6.56 5.53
C THR A 135 -15.00 6.97 4.11
N HIS A 136 -13.82 6.54 3.71
CA HIS A 136 -13.25 6.76 2.40
C HIS A 136 -12.74 5.43 1.82
N THR A 137 -12.61 5.37 0.50
CA THR A 137 -12.16 4.16 -0.21
C THR A 137 -11.02 4.51 -1.16
N TRP A 138 -9.95 3.72 -1.09
CA TRP A 138 -8.77 3.85 -1.94
C TRP A 138 -8.20 2.46 -2.28
N ILE A 139 -7.13 2.42 -3.05
CA ILE A 139 -6.38 1.20 -3.33
C ILE A 139 -5.00 1.30 -2.70
N GLU A 140 -4.55 0.20 -2.13
CA GLU A 140 -3.14 -0.04 -1.86
C GLU A 140 -2.59 -1.02 -2.90
N TRP A 141 -1.44 -0.67 -3.45
CA TRP A 141 -0.74 -1.48 -4.43
C TRP A 141 0.71 -1.64 -4.05
N THR A 142 1.14 -2.89 -3.85
CA THR A 142 2.55 -3.19 -3.62
C THR A 142 3.19 -3.66 -4.92
N SER A 143 4.14 -2.88 -5.43
CA SER A 143 4.94 -3.17 -6.61
C SER A 143 6.41 -3.16 -6.24
N ALA A 144 7.13 -4.21 -6.59
CA ALA A 144 8.48 -4.49 -6.10
C ALA A 144 8.50 -4.43 -4.56
N SER A 145 9.19 -3.46 -3.98
CA SER A 145 9.30 -3.28 -2.51
C SER A 145 8.54 -2.04 -2.00
N VAL A 146 7.81 -1.33 -2.88
CA VAL A 146 7.13 -0.09 -2.54
C VAL A 146 5.62 -0.32 -2.51
N THR A 147 4.98 0.15 -1.44
CA THR A 147 3.52 0.21 -1.36
C THR A 147 3.06 1.63 -1.69
N PHE A 148 2.11 1.72 -2.59
CA PHE A 148 1.48 2.97 -3.03
C PHE A 148 0.04 3.05 -2.55
N VAL A 149 -0.38 4.24 -2.16
CA VAL A 149 -1.78 4.66 -2.03
C VAL A 149 -2.22 5.26 -3.35
N LEU A 150 -3.31 4.73 -3.91
CA LEU A 150 -3.92 5.17 -5.15
C LEU A 150 -5.33 5.66 -4.83
N ASP A 151 -5.50 6.96 -4.78
CA ASP A 151 -6.78 7.59 -4.44
C ASP A 151 -7.28 8.49 -5.59
N PRO A 152 -8.04 7.95 -6.54
CA PRO A 152 -8.54 8.71 -7.71
C PRO A 152 -9.63 9.72 -7.34
N THR A 153 -9.96 9.89 -6.08
CA THR A 153 -10.88 10.93 -5.61
C THR A 153 -10.16 12.23 -5.27
N ILE A 154 -8.96 12.10 -4.68
CA ILE A 154 -8.25 13.22 -4.08
C ILE A 154 -6.91 13.47 -4.77
N ASN A 155 -6.16 12.41 -5.11
CA ASN A 155 -4.83 12.51 -5.67
C ASN A 155 -4.87 12.52 -7.21
N TRP A 156 -3.85 13.10 -7.83
CA TRP A 156 -3.63 13.05 -9.28
C TRP A 156 -2.67 11.93 -9.69
N VAL A 157 -1.88 11.47 -8.74
CA VAL A 157 -0.85 10.44 -8.92
C VAL A 157 -0.84 9.48 -7.74
N ALA A 158 -0.25 8.31 -7.93
CA ALA A 158 0.07 7.38 -6.86
C ALA A 158 1.04 8.03 -5.86
N GLN A 159 0.85 7.79 -4.58
CA GLN A 159 1.73 8.26 -3.51
C GLN A 159 2.37 7.08 -2.80
N ALA A 160 3.68 7.07 -2.67
CA ALA A 160 4.35 6.04 -1.88
C ALA A 160 3.98 6.22 -0.40
N VAL A 161 3.71 5.11 0.30
CA VAL A 161 3.24 5.15 1.70
C VAL A 161 4.21 5.89 2.61
N ASN A 162 5.51 5.76 2.38
CA ASN A 162 6.55 6.45 3.15
C ASN A 162 6.64 7.96 2.89
N GLU A 163 5.95 8.48 1.88
CA GLU A 163 5.87 9.91 1.54
C GLU A 163 4.57 10.56 2.05
N ILE A 164 3.64 9.75 2.56
CA ILE A 164 2.36 10.23 3.06
C ILE A 164 2.51 10.63 4.54
N PRO A 165 1.91 11.77 4.96
CA PRO A 165 1.93 12.17 6.36
C PRO A 165 1.38 11.07 7.28
N GLU A 166 2.01 10.88 8.44
CA GLU A 166 1.51 9.98 9.47
C GLU A 166 0.04 10.25 9.79
N ASN A 167 -0.69 9.20 10.11
CA ASN A 167 -2.13 9.25 10.36
C ASN A 167 -3.02 9.64 9.15
N SER A 168 -2.47 9.72 7.95
CA SER A 168 -3.28 9.75 6.73
C SER A 168 -3.61 8.33 6.30
N TYR A 169 -4.78 8.17 5.66
CA TYR A 169 -5.24 6.87 5.15
C TYR A 169 -5.26 5.77 6.21
N VAL A 170 -6.03 5.99 7.26
CA VAL A 170 -6.22 5.05 8.37
C VAL A 170 -7.18 3.92 7.94
N PRO A 171 -6.69 2.70 7.65
CA PRO A 171 -7.52 1.60 7.18
C PRO A 171 -8.35 1.00 8.31
N TYR A 172 -9.55 0.54 7.97
CA TYR A 172 -10.41 -0.27 8.83
C TYR A 172 -10.54 -1.68 8.29
N TYR A 173 -10.82 -1.79 6.99
CA TYR A 173 -10.97 -3.06 6.28
C TYR A 173 -10.25 -3.00 4.93
N ALA A 174 -9.76 -4.15 4.49
CA ALA A 174 -9.20 -4.29 3.15
C ALA A 174 -9.67 -5.60 2.50
N PHE A 175 -9.75 -5.60 1.17
CA PHE A 175 -10.23 -6.71 0.36
C PHE A 175 -9.24 -6.97 -0.79
N ALA A 176 -8.84 -8.24 -0.94
CA ALA A 176 -7.94 -8.68 -2.01
C ALA A 176 -8.44 -10.02 -2.58
N GLY A 177 -9.15 -9.96 -3.67
CA GLY A 177 -9.88 -11.11 -4.18
C GLY A 177 -10.96 -11.57 -3.18
N SER A 178 -10.94 -12.83 -2.80
CA SER A 178 -11.82 -13.41 -1.77
C SER A 178 -11.34 -13.16 -0.33
N ARG A 179 -10.11 -12.68 -0.16
CA ARG A 179 -9.52 -12.44 1.17
C ARG A 179 -10.01 -11.12 1.74
N LYS A 180 -10.32 -11.16 3.03
CA LYS A 180 -10.80 -10.01 3.80
C LYS A 180 -9.85 -9.77 4.97
N TYR A 181 -9.65 -8.51 5.28
CA TYR A 181 -8.77 -8.07 6.37
C TYR A 181 -9.45 -6.98 7.19
N ARG A 182 -9.08 -6.89 8.45
CA ARG A 182 -9.40 -5.78 9.34
C ARG A 182 -8.12 -5.21 9.96
N ALA A 183 -8.11 -3.94 10.27
CA ALA A 183 -7.00 -3.34 11.00
C ALA A 183 -6.94 -3.89 12.44
N ALA A 184 -5.77 -4.30 12.90
CA ALA A 184 -5.57 -4.84 14.24
C ALA A 184 -5.58 -3.73 15.32
N ALA A 185 -5.10 -2.54 14.99
CA ALA A 185 -4.86 -1.47 15.97
C ALA A 185 -6.11 -0.84 16.57
N ALA A 186 -7.29 -0.99 15.96
CA ALA A 186 -8.52 -0.41 16.50
C ALA A 186 -9.00 -1.06 17.80
N THR A 187 -8.50 -2.25 18.15
CA THR A 187 -8.98 -3.01 19.33
C THR A 187 -8.08 -2.84 20.55
N SER A 188 -6.81 -2.44 20.36
CA SER A 188 -5.82 -2.40 21.45
C SER A 188 -5.84 -1.11 22.27
N LEU A 189 -6.29 0.01 21.71
CA LEU A 189 -6.29 1.29 22.41
C LEU A 189 -7.47 1.48 23.35
N TYR A 190 -8.59 0.80 23.13
CA TYR A 190 -9.77 0.88 24.01
C TYR A 190 -9.83 -0.20 25.10
N ALA A 191 -8.93 -1.18 25.07
CA ALA A 191 -8.87 -2.23 26.08
C ALA A 191 -7.94 -1.89 27.27
N ARG A 192 -7.39 -0.67 27.32
CA ARG A 192 -6.50 -0.20 28.39
C ARG A 192 -6.98 1.07 29.10
N LEU A 193 -8.24 1.42 28.97
CA LEU A 193 -8.95 2.38 29.80
C LEU A 193 -10.08 1.62 30.51
#